data_5a5a1b1fc43ae994633647d90dd4b463
#
_entry.id   5a5a1b1fc43ae994633647d90dd4b463
#
_cell.length_a   1.000
_cell.length_b   1.000
_cell.length_c   1.000
_cell.angle_alpha   90.00
_cell.angle_beta   90.00
_cell.angle_gamma   90.00
#
_symmetry.space_group_name_H-M   'P 1'
#
loop_
_entity.id
_entity.type
_entity.pdbx_description
1 polymer ?
#
loop_
_entity_poly.entity_id
_entity_poly.type
_entity_poly.pdbx_seq_one_letter_code
_entity_poly.pdbx_strand_id
1 'polypeptide(L)'
;NEWWKSLEDFRKNYQQLQVISLTATPPYDSEPELWDRYLQMCGEIDQEITVPELVKEDTLCPHQDFVYICFPTKEEDKRLEEFEDTKWQYVSQLVLDPDFQELISSSKVLKGEISADMLLEDPKYLSALLIYLQAQKLEIPKYLRDLLGAEGLPALNYYWLEVLLQGLLYQTPDWYEDPQETKKKIEAELKSRGLIEKRQVFLVKSKANDQILNQSLGKLAGIASIFETEYASLGKDLRQLVLADYIRKDFASYLGDDQAPITQLGVLPYFETIRRSAQKQGLSVPIAVLSGSVVIIPASVKAELQALIPNTSLSFSAIGKLDQGAYLQVGFPSSFKGMVAAVTELFQRGSIQVLVGTKSLLGEGWDAP
;
A
#
# COMPACT_ATOMS: atom_id res chain seq x y z
N ASN A 1 -1.94 -1.04 17.91
CA ASN A 1 -1.68 0.39 18.07
C ASN A 1 -1.72 0.73 19.56
N GLU A 2 -0.55 1.04 20.19
CA GLU A 2 -0.42 1.26 21.66
C GLU A 2 -1.26 2.46 22.13
N TRP A 3 -1.32 3.51 21.31
CA TRP A 3 -2.10 4.69 21.61
C TRP A 3 -3.62 4.38 21.77
N TRP A 4 -4.17 3.54 20.91
CA TRP A 4 -5.56 3.13 20.96
C TRP A 4 -5.87 2.34 22.23
N LYS A 5 -5.00 1.41 22.62
CA LYS A 5 -5.14 0.65 23.89
C LYS A 5 -5.14 1.57 25.10
N SER A 6 -4.28 2.58 25.08
CA SER A 6 -4.22 3.57 26.16
C SER A 6 -5.53 4.37 26.30
N LEU A 7 -6.18 4.71 25.17
CA LEU A 7 -7.49 5.36 25.17
C LEU A 7 -8.60 4.44 25.69
N GLU A 8 -8.60 3.18 25.27
CA GLU A 8 -9.57 2.19 25.77
C GLU A 8 -9.44 2.01 27.28
N ASP A 9 -8.20 1.90 27.77
CA ASP A 9 -7.93 1.74 29.21
C ASP A 9 -8.29 3.01 30.00
N PHE A 10 -8.04 4.19 29.44
CA PHE A 10 -8.49 5.45 30.02
C PHE A 10 -10.01 5.49 30.13
N ARG A 11 -10.75 5.16 29.09
CA ARG A 11 -12.22 5.14 29.08
C ARG A 11 -12.80 4.16 30.09
N LYS A 12 -12.20 2.98 30.27
CA LYS A 12 -12.64 1.99 31.26
C LYS A 12 -12.57 2.51 32.69
N ASN A 13 -11.63 3.40 32.98
CA ASN A 13 -11.43 3.96 34.31
C ASN A 13 -12.40 5.11 34.65
N TYR A 14 -13.16 5.63 33.67
CA TYR A 14 -14.06 6.77 33.85
C TYR A 14 -15.45 6.46 33.24
N GLN A 15 -16.37 5.99 34.06
CA GLN A 15 -17.70 5.52 33.63
C GLN A 15 -18.64 6.61 33.08
N GLN A 16 -18.35 7.90 33.27
CA GLN A 16 -19.19 9.03 32.85
C GLN A 16 -18.47 9.94 31.82
N LEU A 17 -17.54 9.41 31.11
CA LEU A 17 -16.78 10.20 30.12
C LEU A 17 -17.64 10.43 28.88
N GLN A 18 -17.81 11.69 28.50
CA GLN A 18 -18.30 12.05 27.17
C GLN A 18 -17.10 12.11 26.20
N VAL A 19 -17.20 11.44 25.09
CA VAL A 19 -16.17 11.43 24.05
C VAL A 19 -16.69 12.23 22.88
N ILE A 20 -15.92 13.24 22.44
CA ILE A 20 -16.15 13.98 21.20
C ILE A 20 -14.96 13.66 20.31
N SER A 21 -15.21 13.01 19.17
CA SER A 21 -14.20 12.61 18.22
C SER A 21 -14.28 13.47 16.97
N LEU A 22 -13.16 14.08 16.58
CA LEU A 22 -13.05 14.89 15.38
C LEU A 22 -11.97 14.27 14.48
N THR A 23 -12.29 14.05 13.23
CA THR A 23 -11.34 13.55 12.22
C THR A 23 -11.73 14.06 10.83
N ALA A 24 -10.73 14.34 10.01
CA ALA A 24 -10.95 14.61 8.59
C ALA A 24 -11.03 13.32 7.76
N THR A 25 -10.56 12.19 8.30
CA THR A 25 -10.42 10.90 7.60
C THR A 25 -10.91 9.76 8.49
N PRO A 26 -12.23 9.56 8.60
CA PRO A 26 -12.73 8.35 9.23
C PRO A 26 -12.19 7.11 8.50
N PRO A 27 -11.85 6.02 9.20
CA PRO A 27 -11.22 4.85 8.61
C PRO A 27 -12.23 3.95 7.86
N TYR A 28 -12.96 4.50 6.90
CA TYR A 28 -13.97 3.77 6.11
C TYR A 28 -13.43 2.55 5.37
N ASP A 29 -12.15 2.61 4.96
CA ASP A 29 -11.47 1.54 4.21
C ASP A 29 -10.83 0.47 5.11
N SER A 30 -11.09 0.52 6.41
CA SER A 30 -10.54 -0.46 7.35
C SER A 30 -11.30 -1.77 7.31
N GLU A 31 -10.64 -2.86 7.76
CA GLU A 31 -11.30 -4.14 7.97
C GLU A 31 -12.49 -3.99 8.94
N PRO A 32 -13.58 -4.76 8.77
CA PRO A 32 -14.80 -4.63 9.57
C PRO A 32 -14.58 -4.61 11.09
N GLU A 33 -13.65 -5.46 11.59
CA GLU A 33 -13.31 -5.50 13.02
C GLU A 33 -12.68 -4.19 13.52
N LEU A 34 -11.90 -3.51 12.69
CA LEU A 34 -11.29 -2.22 13.03
C LEU A 34 -12.32 -1.09 12.95
N TRP A 35 -13.25 -1.18 12.01
CA TRP A 35 -14.35 -0.25 11.89
C TRP A 35 -15.28 -0.35 13.10
N ASP A 36 -15.69 -1.55 13.49
CA ASP A 36 -16.53 -1.78 14.68
C ASP A 36 -15.84 -1.26 15.95
N ARG A 37 -14.54 -1.47 16.07
CA ARG A 37 -13.74 -0.96 17.18
C ARG A 37 -13.68 0.57 17.19
N TYR A 38 -13.60 1.20 16.02
CA TYR A 38 -13.67 2.65 15.88
C TYR A 38 -15.02 3.18 16.37
N LEU A 39 -16.13 2.60 15.92
CA LEU A 39 -17.47 2.97 16.33
C LEU A 39 -17.71 2.76 17.84
N GLN A 40 -17.19 1.69 18.42
CA GLN A 40 -17.27 1.45 19.87
C GLN A 40 -16.58 2.54 20.69
N MET A 41 -15.50 3.12 20.17
CA MET A 41 -14.75 4.17 20.86
C MET A 41 -15.35 5.56 20.61
N CYS A 42 -15.64 5.88 19.36
CA CYS A 42 -16.00 7.22 18.91
C CYS A 42 -17.52 7.45 18.83
N GLY A 43 -18.31 6.38 18.76
CA GLY A 43 -19.74 6.44 18.45
C GLY A 43 -20.01 6.49 16.95
N GLU A 44 -21.27 6.55 16.59
CA GLU A 44 -21.72 6.82 15.23
C GLU A 44 -21.30 8.24 14.81
N ILE A 45 -21.21 8.47 13.49
CA ILE A 45 -20.90 9.79 12.95
C ILE A 45 -22.15 10.66 13.07
N ASP A 46 -22.12 11.63 13.97
CA ASP A 46 -23.25 12.53 14.22
C ASP A 46 -23.36 13.63 13.16
N GLN A 47 -22.23 14.11 12.65
CA GLN A 47 -22.18 15.18 11.66
C GLN A 47 -20.95 15.05 10.77
N GLU A 48 -21.17 15.26 9.49
CA GLU A 48 -20.12 15.32 8.47
C GLU A 48 -20.24 16.63 7.71
N ILE A 49 -19.12 17.32 7.49
CA ILE A 49 -19.00 18.47 6.60
C ILE A 49 -18.31 17.97 5.33
N THR A 50 -19.03 17.98 4.24
CA THR A 50 -18.53 17.41 2.98
C THR A 50 -17.54 18.34 2.28
N VAL A 51 -16.59 17.76 1.53
CA VAL A 51 -15.64 18.53 0.70
C VAL A 51 -16.35 19.51 -0.25
N PRO A 52 -17.44 19.14 -0.97
CA PRO A 52 -18.19 20.09 -1.80
C PRO A 52 -18.75 21.30 -1.04
N GLU A 53 -19.17 21.11 0.22
CA GLU A 53 -19.63 22.22 1.06
C GLU A 53 -18.49 23.17 1.39
N LEU A 54 -17.33 22.65 1.79
CA LEU A 54 -16.14 23.43 2.10
C LEU A 54 -15.60 24.18 0.88
N VAL A 55 -15.63 23.57 -0.30
CA VAL A 55 -15.26 24.23 -1.56
C VAL A 55 -16.25 25.35 -1.91
N LYS A 56 -17.56 25.14 -1.69
CA LYS A 56 -18.59 26.16 -1.93
C LYS A 56 -18.46 27.35 -0.98
N GLU A 57 -17.95 27.13 0.22
CA GLU A 57 -17.72 28.16 1.23
C GLU A 57 -16.34 28.84 1.13
N ASP A 58 -15.57 28.54 0.07
CA ASP A 58 -14.21 29.03 -0.16
C ASP A 58 -13.21 28.68 0.97
N THR A 59 -13.50 27.63 1.76
CA THR A 59 -12.63 27.15 2.85
C THR A 59 -11.66 26.07 2.36
N LEU A 60 -11.97 25.38 1.25
CA LEU A 60 -11.09 24.50 0.51
C LEU A 60 -11.02 24.94 -0.96
N CYS A 61 -9.82 24.81 -1.56
CA CYS A 61 -9.68 25.08 -2.96
C CYS A 61 -10.33 23.95 -3.80
N PRO A 62 -10.90 24.27 -4.99
CA PRO A 62 -11.35 23.26 -5.93
C PRO A 62 -10.22 22.31 -6.31
N HIS A 63 -10.50 21.01 -6.37
CA HIS A 63 -9.51 20.00 -6.75
C HIS A 63 -10.10 19.03 -7.78
N GLN A 64 -9.21 18.34 -8.47
CA GLN A 64 -9.52 17.24 -9.37
C GLN A 64 -8.56 16.11 -9.10
N ASP A 65 -9.11 14.88 -9.00
CA ASP A 65 -8.33 13.68 -8.80
C ASP A 65 -8.03 13.01 -10.14
N PHE A 66 -6.75 12.75 -10.40
CA PHE A 66 -6.28 12.03 -11.56
C PHE A 66 -5.56 10.76 -11.16
N VAL A 67 -5.85 9.66 -11.84
CA VAL A 67 -5.14 8.39 -11.67
C VAL A 67 -4.19 8.20 -12.84
N TYR A 68 -2.90 8.19 -12.55
CA TYR A 68 -1.87 7.86 -13.53
C TYR A 68 -1.44 6.40 -13.38
N ILE A 69 -1.70 5.59 -14.40
CA ILE A 69 -1.39 4.15 -14.38
C ILE A 69 0.04 3.94 -14.87
N CYS A 70 0.88 3.38 -14.01
CA CYS A 70 2.24 2.97 -14.34
C CYS A 70 2.31 1.46 -14.52
N PHE A 71 3.01 1.02 -15.55
CA PHE A 71 3.29 -0.40 -15.78
C PHE A 71 4.60 -0.80 -15.11
N PRO A 72 4.71 -2.05 -14.65
CA PRO A 72 5.98 -2.60 -14.18
C PRO A 72 7.07 -2.51 -15.25
N THR A 73 8.33 -2.53 -14.84
CA THR A 73 9.44 -2.71 -15.78
C THR A 73 9.39 -4.10 -16.40
N LYS A 74 10.08 -4.29 -17.53
CA LYS A 74 10.13 -5.61 -18.20
C LYS A 74 10.65 -6.73 -17.29
N GLU A 75 11.62 -6.40 -16.43
CA GLU A 75 12.18 -7.34 -15.48
C GLU A 75 11.20 -7.68 -14.35
N GLU A 76 10.43 -6.70 -13.89
CA GLU A 76 9.37 -6.89 -12.88
C GLU A 76 8.21 -7.68 -13.48
N ASP A 77 7.79 -7.35 -14.70
CA ASP A 77 6.72 -8.03 -15.42
C ASP A 77 7.06 -9.51 -15.63
N LYS A 78 8.29 -9.79 -16.08
CA LYS A 78 8.78 -11.17 -16.21
C LYS A 78 8.72 -11.95 -14.88
N ARG A 79 9.06 -11.32 -13.74
CA ARG A 79 8.96 -11.99 -12.43
C ARG A 79 7.52 -12.27 -12.04
N LEU A 80 6.60 -11.34 -12.36
CA LEU A 80 5.17 -11.53 -12.13
C LEU A 80 4.63 -12.68 -12.98
N GLU A 81 5.00 -12.75 -14.27
CA GLU A 81 4.63 -13.84 -15.17
C GLU A 81 5.19 -15.20 -14.68
N GLU A 82 6.47 -15.27 -14.34
CA GLU A 82 7.10 -16.50 -13.81
C GLU A 82 6.41 -17.00 -12.53
N PHE A 83 5.97 -16.09 -11.66
CA PHE A 83 5.23 -16.45 -10.46
C PHE A 83 3.83 -17.01 -10.81
N GLU A 84 3.09 -16.33 -11.71
CA GLU A 84 1.77 -16.76 -12.15
C GLU A 84 1.84 -18.13 -12.87
N ASP A 85 2.85 -18.34 -13.73
CA ASP A 85 3.07 -19.60 -14.43
C ASP A 85 3.36 -20.74 -13.43
N THR A 86 4.23 -20.50 -12.46
CA THR A 86 4.56 -21.48 -11.41
C THR A 86 3.33 -21.86 -10.58
N LYS A 87 2.55 -20.84 -10.21
CA LYS A 87 1.27 -21.03 -9.49
C LYS A 87 0.30 -21.86 -10.33
N TRP A 88 0.10 -21.45 -11.59
CA TRP A 88 -0.84 -22.11 -12.49
C TRP A 88 -0.47 -23.58 -12.71
N GLN A 89 0.80 -23.88 -12.98
CA GLN A 89 1.29 -25.24 -13.18
C GLN A 89 0.99 -26.12 -11.95
N TYR A 90 1.38 -25.68 -10.77
CA TYR A 90 1.16 -26.44 -9.55
C TYR A 90 -0.32 -26.65 -9.22
N VAL A 91 -1.10 -25.57 -9.26
CA VAL A 91 -2.52 -25.60 -8.91
C VAL A 91 -3.31 -26.48 -9.88
N SER A 92 -3.01 -26.39 -11.18
CA SER A 92 -3.66 -27.24 -12.19
C SER A 92 -3.36 -28.72 -11.98
N GLN A 93 -2.13 -29.06 -11.57
CA GLN A 93 -1.75 -30.44 -11.22
C GLN A 93 -2.45 -30.89 -9.92
N LEU A 94 -2.43 -30.06 -8.88
CA LEU A 94 -3.03 -30.37 -7.59
C LEU A 94 -4.54 -30.66 -7.71
N VAL A 95 -5.25 -29.86 -8.48
CA VAL A 95 -6.71 -30.01 -8.67
C VAL A 95 -7.05 -31.36 -9.28
N LEU A 96 -6.17 -31.95 -10.11
CA LEU A 96 -6.34 -33.21 -10.79
C LEU A 96 -5.62 -34.37 -10.07
N ASP A 97 -4.88 -34.09 -8.99
CA ASP A 97 -4.09 -35.07 -8.26
C ASP A 97 -5.03 -36.11 -7.57
N PRO A 98 -4.86 -37.43 -7.83
CA PRO A 98 -5.68 -38.47 -7.22
C PRO A 98 -5.59 -38.48 -5.69
N ASP A 99 -4.40 -38.24 -5.11
CA ASP A 99 -4.21 -38.22 -3.65
C ASP A 99 -4.97 -37.02 -3.04
N PHE A 100 -5.02 -35.90 -3.73
CA PHE A 100 -5.81 -34.71 -3.30
C PHE A 100 -7.32 -35.01 -3.41
N GLN A 101 -7.76 -35.62 -4.50
CA GLN A 101 -9.17 -36.01 -4.66
C GLN A 101 -9.60 -37.02 -3.60
N GLU A 102 -8.75 -38.04 -3.28
CA GLU A 102 -9.00 -39.00 -2.21
C GLU A 102 -9.08 -38.30 -0.84
N LEU A 103 -8.14 -37.38 -0.55
CA LEU A 103 -8.15 -36.59 0.67
C LEU A 103 -9.45 -35.79 0.81
N ILE A 104 -9.88 -35.09 -0.22
CA ILE A 104 -11.15 -34.35 -0.19
C ILE A 104 -12.34 -35.29 0.01
N SER A 105 -12.34 -36.44 -0.66
CA SER A 105 -13.40 -37.43 -0.55
C SER A 105 -13.45 -38.13 0.83
N SER A 106 -12.34 -38.12 1.57
CA SER A 106 -12.27 -38.62 2.95
C SER A 106 -12.94 -37.70 3.99
N SER A 107 -13.40 -36.51 3.55
CA SER A 107 -13.96 -35.49 4.43
C SER A 107 -15.14 -36.02 5.26
N LYS A 108 -15.11 -35.77 6.56
CA LYS A 108 -16.21 -36.00 7.49
C LYS A 108 -17.49 -35.25 7.10
N VAL A 109 -17.35 -34.15 6.36
CA VAL A 109 -18.48 -33.44 5.77
C VAL A 109 -19.23 -34.34 4.80
N LEU A 110 -18.54 -35.04 3.89
CA LEU A 110 -19.17 -35.92 2.89
C LEU A 110 -19.74 -37.17 3.51
N LYS A 111 -19.19 -37.59 4.64
CA LYS A 111 -19.71 -38.73 5.43
C LYS A 111 -20.91 -38.39 6.31
N GLY A 112 -21.30 -37.11 6.41
CA GLY A 112 -22.38 -36.63 7.27
C GLY A 112 -22.04 -36.65 8.76
N GLU A 113 -20.76 -36.58 9.11
CA GLU A 113 -20.29 -36.63 10.49
C GLU A 113 -20.20 -35.21 11.11
N ILE A 114 -20.37 -34.16 10.30
CA ILE A 114 -20.36 -32.75 10.74
C ILE A 114 -21.80 -32.23 10.74
N SER A 115 -22.21 -31.58 11.84
CA SER A 115 -23.56 -31.02 11.97
C SER A 115 -23.82 -29.85 11.00
N ALA A 116 -25.08 -29.65 10.61
CA ALA A 116 -25.48 -28.55 9.74
C ALA A 116 -25.12 -27.20 10.34
N ASP A 117 -25.26 -26.99 11.64
CA ASP A 117 -24.92 -25.74 12.32
C ASP A 117 -23.43 -25.41 12.17
N MET A 118 -22.54 -26.41 12.38
CA MET A 118 -21.10 -26.21 12.19
C MET A 118 -20.73 -25.91 10.72
N LEU A 119 -21.44 -26.48 9.76
CA LEU A 119 -21.21 -26.20 8.34
C LEU A 119 -21.66 -24.80 7.95
N LEU A 120 -22.70 -24.29 8.61
CA LEU A 120 -23.23 -22.94 8.37
C LEU A 120 -22.46 -21.82 9.12
N GLU A 121 -21.56 -22.18 10.05
CA GLU A 121 -20.62 -21.21 10.64
C GLU A 121 -19.64 -20.66 9.60
N ASP A 122 -19.23 -21.50 8.61
CA ASP A 122 -18.42 -21.07 7.48
C ASP A 122 -19.04 -21.52 6.14
N PRO A 123 -20.08 -20.85 5.65
CA PRO A 123 -20.73 -21.18 4.39
C PRO A 123 -19.82 -21.01 3.17
N LYS A 124 -18.76 -20.19 3.28
CA LYS A 124 -17.77 -20.04 2.18
C LYS A 124 -16.96 -21.32 1.99
N TYR A 125 -16.52 -21.93 3.09
CA TYR A 125 -15.78 -23.17 3.04
C TYR A 125 -16.63 -24.32 2.46
N LEU A 126 -17.87 -24.46 2.92
CA LEU A 126 -18.81 -25.45 2.37
C LEU A 126 -19.03 -25.22 0.87
N SER A 127 -19.23 -23.96 0.45
CA SER A 127 -19.37 -23.61 -0.97
C SER A 127 -18.12 -24.02 -1.77
N ALA A 128 -16.92 -23.73 -1.27
CA ALA A 128 -15.66 -24.08 -1.92
C ALA A 128 -15.50 -25.58 -2.10
N LEU A 129 -15.86 -26.37 -1.08
CA LEU A 129 -15.87 -27.84 -1.14
C LEU A 129 -16.81 -28.34 -2.23
N LEU A 130 -18.06 -27.86 -2.27
CA LEU A 130 -19.04 -28.30 -3.26
C LEU A 130 -18.66 -27.87 -4.69
N ILE A 131 -18.11 -26.66 -4.86
CA ILE A 131 -17.62 -26.17 -6.15
C ILE A 131 -16.47 -27.05 -6.67
N TYR A 132 -15.55 -27.46 -5.79
CA TYR A 132 -14.48 -28.37 -6.16
C TYR A 132 -15.02 -29.74 -6.58
N LEU A 133 -15.92 -30.34 -5.79
CA LEU A 133 -16.54 -31.63 -6.12
C LEU A 133 -17.28 -31.58 -7.45
N GLN A 134 -18.05 -30.51 -7.71
CA GLN A 134 -18.72 -30.29 -8.99
C GLN A 134 -17.73 -30.23 -10.16
N ALA A 135 -16.65 -29.46 -9.99
CA ALA A 135 -15.63 -29.28 -11.03
C ALA A 135 -14.93 -30.60 -11.38
N GLN A 136 -14.71 -31.48 -10.37
CA GLN A 136 -14.11 -32.79 -10.56
C GLN A 136 -15.14 -33.88 -10.92
N LYS A 137 -16.42 -33.53 -11.06
CA LYS A 137 -17.53 -34.47 -11.32
C LYS A 137 -17.62 -35.56 -10.25
N LEU A 138 -17.24 -35.26 -9.03
CA LEU A 138 -17.39 -36.15 -7.87
C LEU A 138 -18.81 -36.07 -7.32
N GLU A 139 -19.22 -37.14 -6.63
CA GLU A 139 -20.56 -37.21 -6.05
C GLU A 139 -20.73 -36.16 -4.93
N ILE A 140 -21.80 -35.41 -5.00
CA ILE A 140 -22.18 -34.43 -3.97
C ILE A 140 -23.43 -34.94 -3.25
N PRO A 141 -23.36 -35.25 -1.95
CA PRO A 141 -24.51 -35.65 -1.17
C PRO A 141 -25.65 -34.63 -1.25
N LYS A 142 -26.88 -35.12 -1.44
CA LYS A 142 -28.08 -34.28 -1.64
C LYS A 142 -28.27 -33.29 -0.49
N TYR A 143 -28.10 -33.72 0.75
CA TYR A 143 -28.28 -32.89 1.93
C TYR A 143 -27.37 -31.66 1.98
N LEU A 144 -26.15 -31.72 1.40
CA LEU A 144 -25.25 -30.56 1.32
C LEU A 144 -25.72 -29.52 0.30
N ARG A 145 -26.31 -29.97 -0.82
CA ARG A 145 -26.92 -29.06 -1.79
C ARG A 145 -28.14 -28.35 -1.20
N ASP A 146 -28.98 -29.13 -0.53
CA ASP A 146 -30.19 -28.61 0.11
C ASP A 146 -29.85 -27.60 1.22
N LEU A 147 -28.73 -27.82 1.94
CA LEU A 147 -28.27 -26.93 3.02
C LEU A 147 -27.88 -25.53 2.54
N LEU A 148 -27.23 -25.41 1.37
CA LEU A 148 -26.88 -24.12 0.78
C LEU A 148 -28.03 -23.43 0.04
N GLY A 149 -29.12 -24.14 -0.27
CA GLY A 149 -30.25 -23.60 -1.03
C GLY A 149 -29.87 -23.12 -2.44
N ALA A 150 -28.74 -23.56 -2.98
CA ALA A 150 -28.21 -23.03 -4.23
C ALA A 150 -28.75 -23.83 -5.44
N GLU A 151 -29.39 -23.13 -6.39
CA GLU A 151 -29.81 -23.73 -7.67
C GLU A 151 -28.63 -23.99 -8.62
N GLY A 152 -27.48 -23.36 -8.41
CA GLY A 152 -26.26 -23.56 -9.18
C GLY A 152 -25.01 -23.11 -8.44
N LEU A 153 -23.91 -23.86 -8.61
CA LEU A 153 -22.60 -23.52 -8.07
C LEU A 153 -21.76 -22.84 -9.17
N PRO A 154 -20.99 -21.80 -8.84
CA PRO A 154 -20.09 -21.15 -9.80
C PRO A 154 -18.98 -22.10 -10.26
N ALA A 155 -18.26 -21.72 -11.31
CA ALA A 155 -17.08 -22.45 -11.76
C ALA A 155 -15.95 -22.35 -10.74
N LEU A 156 -15.16 -23.43 -10.60
CA LEU A 156 -13.96 -23.43 -9.78
C LEU A 156 -12.96 -22.40 -10.31
N ASN A 157 -12.46 -21.55 -9.44
CA ASN A 157 -11.41 -20.57 -9.70
C ASN A 157 -10.42 -20.52 -8.53
N TYR A 158 -9.40 -19.66 -8.63
CA TYR A 158 -8.39 -19.50 -7.57
C TYR A 158 -8.97 -19.09 -6.23
N TYR A 159 -10.01 -18.25 -6.21
CA TYR A 159 -10.65 -17.82 -4.97
C TYR A 159 -11.26 -19.03 -4.20
N TRP A 160 -12.07 -19.83 -4.87
CA TRP A 160 -12.69 -20.98 -4.23
C TRP A 160 -11.67 -22.04 -3.83
N LEU A 161 -10.60 -22.22 -4.62
CA LEU A 161 -9.54 -23.16 -4.27
C LEU A 161 -8.68 -22.63 -3.09
N GLU A 162 -8.45 -21.32 -2.99
CA GLU A 162 -7.81 -20.69 -1.83
C GLU A 162 -8.60 -20.95 -0.56
N VAL A 163 -9.92 -20.71 -0.59
CA VAL A 163 -10.82 -20.98 0.54
C VAL A 163 -10.79 -22.48 0.93
N LEU A 164 -10.86 -23.39 -0.05
CA LEU A 164 -10.80 -24.83 0.20
C LEU A 164 -9.48 -25.25 0.86
N LEU A 165 -8.35 -24.77 0.32
CA LEU A 165 -7.02 -25.09 0.85
C LEU A 165 -6.79 -24.45 2.23
N GLN A 166 -7.28 -23.25 2.45
CA GLN A 166 -7.21 -22.58 3.74
C GLN A 166 -7.97 -23.39 4.82
N GLY A 167 -9.18 -23.83 4.51
CA GLY A 167 -9.98 -24.68 5.39
C GLY A 167 -9.29 -26.02 5.66
N LEU A 168 -8.91 -26.75 4.60
CA LEU A 168 -8.24 -28.04 4.67
C LEU A 168 -6.97 -28.03 5.53
N LEU A 169 -6.12 -27.01 5.37
CA LEU A 169 -4.81 -26.98 6.03
C LEU A 169 -4.84 -26.38 7.43
N TYR A 170 -5.71 -25.39 7.68
CA TYR A 170 -5.56 -24.54 8.88
C TYR A 170 -6.82 -24.33 9.71
N GLN A 171 -8.02 -24.35 9.13
CA GLN A 171 -9.26 -24.05 9.85
C GLN A 171 -9.96 -25.32 10.31
N THR A 172 -10.08 -26.31 9.42
CA THR A 172 -10.78 -27.57 9.68
C THR A 172 -9.94 -28.80 9.36
N PRO A 173 -8.65 -28.87 9.79
CA PRO A 173 -7.75 -29.97 9.40
C PRO A 173 -8.22 -31.32 9.92
N ASP A 174 -8.96 -31.38 11.02
CA ASP A 174 -9.48 -32.59 11.65
C ASP A 174 -10.73 -33.16 10.95
N TRP A 175 -11.27 -32.43 9.98
CA TRP A 175 -12.41 -32.91 9.16
C TRP A 175 -11.99 -33.86 8.06
N TYR A 176 -10.68 -34.08 7.88
CA TYR A 176 -10.11 -34.91 6.84
C TYR A 176 -9.25 -36.03 7.42
N GLU A 177 -9.47 -37.22 6.95
CA GLU A 177 -8.57 -38.36 7.18
C GLU A 177 -7.42 -38.26 6.16
N ASP A 178 -6.19 -38.31 6.63
CA ASP A 178 -5.00 -38.21 5.78
C ASP A 178 -3.99 -39.33 6.07
N PRO A 179 -4.26 -40.57 5.64
CA PRO A 179 -3.41 -41.72 5.90
C PRO A 179 -2.05 -41.62 5.18
N GLN A 180 -1.91 -40.77 4.16
CA GLN A 180 -0.73 -40.65 3.32
C GLN A 180 0.07 -39.38 3.60
N GLU A 181 -0.30 -38.60 4.59
CA GLU A 181 0.29 -37.30 4.89
C GLU A 181 0.23 -36.26 3.72
N THR A 182 -0.77 -36.39 2.86
CA THR A 182 -0.99 -35.57 1.67
C THR A 182 -1.09 -34.07 2.03
N LYS A 183 -1.74 -33.75 3.16
CA LYS A 183 -1.80 -32.34 3.67
C LYS A 183 -0.42 -31.74 3.89
N LYS A 184 0.51 -32.47 4.48
CA LYS A 184 1.89 -31.99 4.71
C LYS A 184 2.64 -31.77 3.41
N LYS A 185 2.45 -32.66 2.41
CA LYS A 185 3.05 -32.52 1.08
C LYS A 185 2.51 -31.25 0.40
N ILE A 186 1.18 -31.06 0.41
CA ILE A 186 0.53 -29.88 -0.18
C ILE A 186 1.04 -28.60 0.49
N GLU A 187 1.09 -28.57 1.82
CA GLU A 187 1.58 -27.42 2.57
C GLU A 187 3.05 -27.10 2.23
N ALA A 188 3.92 -28.10 2.17
CA ALA A 188 5.32 -27.94 1.81
C ALA A 188 5.50 -27.39 0.38
N GLU A 189 4.76 -27.93 -0.59
CA GLU A 189 4.78 -27.53 -1.98
C GLU A 189 4.25 -26.09 -2.16
N LEU A 190 3.15 -25.72 -1.50
CA LEU A 190 2.64 -24.35 -1.52
C LEU A 190 3.62 -23.37 -0.87
N LYS A 191 4.25 -23.75 0.26
CA LYS A 191 5.28 -22.93 0.93
C LYS A 191 6.50 -22.73 0.04
N SER A 192 7.00 -23.76 -0.62
CA SER A 192 8.18 -23.69 -1.49
C SER A 192 7.97 -22.75 -2.66
N ARG A 193 6.72 -22.53 -3.09
CA ARG A 193 6.32 -21.61 -4.18
C ARG A 193 5.88 -20.22 -3.69
N GLY A 194 5.99 -19.96 -2.39
CA GLY A 194 5.55 -18.68 -1.82
C GLY A 194 4.03 -18.46 -1.80
N LEU A 195 3.25 -19.54 -1.94
CA LEU A 195 1.78 -19.51 -1.93
C LEU A 195 1.18 -19.65 -0.52
N ILE A 196 2.02 -19.78 0.51
CA ILE A 196 1.64 -19.73 1.94
C ILE A 196 2.59 -18.84 2.72
N GLU A 197 2.03 -17.92 3.49
CA GLU A 197 2.75 -17.13 4.47
C GLU A 197 1.96 -17.09 5.80
N LYS A 198 2.62 -17.30 6.93
CA LYS A 198 2.01 -17.22 8.28
C LYS A 198 0.68 -18.00 8.40
N ARG A 199 0.62 -19.21 7.82
CA ARG A 199 -0.58 -20.07 7.79
C ARG A 199 -1.76 -19.49 6.99
N GLN A 200 -1.49 -18.57 6.07
CA GLN A 200 -2.46 -18.06 5.11
C GLN A 200 -2.09 -18.52 3.71
N VAL A 201 -3.06 -19.09 2.98
CA VAL A 201 -2.93 -19.47 1.57
C VAL A 201 -3.19 -18.24 0.69
N PHE A 202 -2.40 -18.08 -0.38
CA PHE A 202 -2.47 -16.95 -1.32
C PHE A 202 -2.49 -17.46 -2.76
N LEU A 203 -3.66 -17.63 -3.35
CA LEU A 203 -3.80 -17.96 -4.77
C LEU A 203 -4.33 -16.78 -5.58
N VAL A 204 -5.18 -15.93 -4.98
CA VAL A 204 -5.77 -14.76 -5.62
C VAL A 204 -4.83 -13.57 -5.51
N LYS A 205 -4.38 -13.26 -4.30
CA LYS A 205 -3.44 -12.16 -4.04
C LYS A 205 -2.14 -12.73 -3.52
N SER A 206 -1.03 -12.30 -4.06
CA SER A 206 0.31 -12.65 -3.58
C SER A 206 0.97 -11.42 -2.98
N LYS A 207 1.39 -11.53 -1.72
CA LYS A 207 2.18 -10.44 -1.10
C LYS A 207 3.47 -10.16 -1.85
N ALA A 208 4.07 -11.17 -2.47
CA ALA A 208 5.25 -10.99 -3.30
C ALA A 208 4.94 -10.14 -4.53
N ASN A 209 3.82 -10.42 -5.21
CA ASN A 209 3.36 -9.62 -6.36
C ASN A 209 2.97 -8.21 -5.92
N ASP A 210 2.23 -8.08 -4.83
CA ASP A 210 1.86 -6.77 -4.26
C ASP A 210 3.12 -5.97 -3.90
N GLN A 211 4.15 -6.60 -3.36
CA GLN A 211 5.41 -5.94 -3.06
C GLN A 211 6.14 -5.49 -4.32
N ILE A 212 6.20 -6.31 -5.38
CA ILE A 212 6.77 -5.94 -6.68
C ILE A 212 6.02 -4.73 -7.24
N LEU A 213 4.67 -4.79 -7.28
CA LEU A 213 3.84 -3.72 -7.82
C LEU A 213 3.93 -2.43 -6.99
N ASN A 214 3.93 -2.54 -5.66
CA ASN A 214 4.04 -1.39 -4.77
C ASN A 214 5.40 -0.70 -4.88
N GLN A 215 6.47 -1.44 -5.15
CA GLN A 215 7.84 -0.94 -5.27
C GLN A 215 8.30 -0.83 -6.73
N SER A 216 7.40 -0.96 -7.70
CA SER A 216 7.74 -0.96 -9.11
C SER A 216 8.45 0.33 -9.53
N LEU A 217 9.60 0.16 -10.18
CA LEU A 217 10.39 1.26 -10.75
C LEU A 217 9.71 1.93 -11.95
N GLY A 218 8.68 1.30 -12.53
CA GLY A 218 7.81 1.92 -13.52
C GLY A 218 7.19 3.23 -13.03
N LYS A 219 6.99 3.39 -11.71
CA LYS A 219 6.51 4.63 -11.09
C LYS A 219 7.45 5.81 -11.28
N LEU A 220 8.75 5.59 -11.44
CA LEU A 220 9.72 6.65 -11.72
C LEU A 220 9.45 7.30 -13.08
N ALA A 221 9.14 6.49 -14.10
CA ALA A 221 8.75 6.99 -15.41
C ALA A 221 7.44 7.80 -15.33
N GLY A 222 6.47 7.33 -14.53
CA GLY A 222 5.23 8.05 -14.27
C GLY A 222 5.46 9.41 -13.62
N ILE A 223 6.31 9.50 -12.59
CA ILE A 223 6.66 10.77 -11.93
C ILE A 223 7.30 11.74 -12.92
N ALA A 224 8.22 11.27 -13.76
CA ALA A 224 8.83 12.10 -14.79
C ALA A 224 7.81 12.61 -15.80
N SER A 225 6.92 11.72 -16.28
CA SER A 225 5.86 12.07 -17.25
C SER A 225 4.86 13.08 -16.67
N ILE A 226 4.45 12.91 -15.42
CA ILE A 226 3.57 13.89 -14.74
C ILE A 226 4.28 15.24 -14.64
N PHE A 227 5.53 15.26 -14.18
CA PHE A 227 6.30 16.50 -14.11
C PHE A 227 6.41 17.19 -15.48
N GLU A 228 6.75 16.45 -16.51
CA GLU A 228 6.89 16.99 -17.88
C GLU A 228 5.59 17.59 -18.40
N THR A 229 4.46 16.90 -18.18
CA THR A 229 3.13 17.34 -18.59
C THR A 229 2.70 18.60 -17.85
N GLU A 230 2.84 18.60 -16.53
CA GLU A 230 2.46 19.74 -15.69
C GLU A 230 3.36 20.96 -15.97
N TYR A 231 4.66 20.75 -16.14
CA TYR A 231 5.56 21.85 -16.47
C TYR A 231 5.30 22.42 -17.86
N ALA A 232 4.96 21.61 -18.83
CA ALA A 232 4.56 22.06 -20.17
C ALA A 232 3.30 22.92 -20.14
N SER A 233 2.38 22.63 -19.22
CA SER A 233 1.13 23.39 -19.03
C SER A 233 1.31 24.67 -18.23
N LEU A 234 1.99 24.58 -17.08
CA LEU A 234 2.04 25.63 -16.06
C LEU A 234 3.35 26.45 -16.08
N GLY A 235 4.41 25.89 -16.63
CA GLY A 235 5.71 26.56 -16.73
C GLY A 235 6.23 27.04 -15.37
N LYS A 236 6.43 28.35 -15.24
CA LYS A 236 6.93 28.97 -14.00
C LYS A 236 5.91 28.99 -12.86
N ASP A 237 4.63 28.83 -13.18
CA ASP A 237 3.55 28.82 -12.19
C ASP A 237 3.35 27.44 -11.55
N LEU A 238 4.09 26.42 -12.02
CA LEU A 238 4.03 25.07 -11.44
C LEU A 238 4.34 25.09 -9.94
N ARG A 239 3.48 24.45 -9.16
CA ARG A 239 3.68 24.12 -7.75
C ARG A 239 3.37 22.62 -7.58
N GLN A 240 4.40 21.80 -7.74
CA GLN A 240 4.24 20.35 -7.67
C GLN A 240 4.82 19.81 -6.36
N LEU A 241 3.94 19.15 -5.57
CA LEU A 241 4.36 18.37 -4.41
C LEU A 241 4.43 16.89 -4.79
N VAL A 242 5.53 16.22 -4.45
CA VAL A 242 5.71 14.78 -4.64
C VAL A 242 5.97 14.12 -3.30
N LEU A 243 5.11 13.19 -2.92
CA LEU A 243 5.18 12.50 -1.63
C LEU A 243 5.68 11.06 -1.79
N ALA A 244 6.56 10.65 -0.87
CA ALA A 244 7.08 9.29 -0.78
C ALA A 244 7.03 8.78 0.68
N ASP A 245 6.97 7.46 0.83
CA ASP A 245 6.99 6.83 2.16
C ASP A 245 8.39 6.76 2.77
N TYR A 246 9.43 6.69 1.95
CA TYR A 246 10.83 6.48 2.37
C TYR A 246 11.77 7.55 1.87
N ILE A 247 12.78 7.91 2.66
CA ILE A 247 13.78 8.91 2.29
C ILE A 247 14.87 8.34 1.39
N ARG A 248 15.33 7.11 1.65
CA ARG A 248 16.44 6.44 0.96
C ARG A 248 17.77 7.21 1.05
N LYS A 249 18.27 7.39 2.27
CA LYS A 249 19.53 8.11 2.55
C LYS A 249 20.76 7.47 1.87
N ASP A 250 20.74 6.16 1.70
CA ASP A 250 21.74 5.39 0.97
C ASP A 250 21.90 5.86 -0.49
N PHE A 251 20.84 6.43 -1.08
CA PHE A 251 20.88 6.99 -2.43
C PHE A 251 21.56 8.37 -2.50
N ALA A 252 21.85 9.02 -1.37
CA ALA A 252 22.40 10.39 -1.35
C ALA A 252 23.74 10.51 -2.11
N SER A 253 24.59 9.49 -2.07
CA SER A 253 25.89 9.47 -2.77
C SER A 253 25.76 9.43 -4.30
N TYR A 254 24.60 9.04 -4.83
CA TYR A 254 24.31 8.92 -6.27
C TYR A 254 23.61 10.16 -6.84
N LEU A 255 23.20 11.12 -6.00
CA LEU A 255 22.58 12.35 -6.47
C LEU A 255 23.55 13.12 -7.38
N GLY A 256 23.06 13.52 -8.56
CA GLY A 256 23.86 14.21 -9.56
C GLY A 256 24.73 13.30 -10.44
N ASP A 257 24.71 12.01 -10.23
CA ASP A 257 25.36 11.03 -11.10
C ASP A 257 24.39 10.53 -12.17
N ASP A 258 24.32 11.20 -13.31
CA ASP A 258 23.36 10.88 -14.37
C ASP A 258 23.50 9.44 -14.93
N GLN A 259 24.62 8.77 -14.69
CA GLN A 259 24.86 7.39 -15.12
C GLN A 259 24.46 6.35 -14.07
N ALA A 260 24.28 6.77 -12.81
CA ALA A 260 23.89 5.83 -11.75
C ALA A 260 22.42 5.36 -11.95
N PRO A 261 22.15 4.04 -11.90
CA PRO A 261 20.79 3.55 -12.02
C PRO A 261 19.98 3.92 -10.77
N ILE A 262 18.73 4.28 -10.99
CA ILE A 262 17.78 4.46 -9.90
C ILE A 262 17.04 3.13 -9.70
N THR A 263 17.33 2.45 -8.60
CA THR A 263 16.89 1.07 -8.33
C THR A 263 15.87 0.96 -7.20
N GLN A 264 15.38 2.08 -6.70
CA GLN A 264 14.44 2.11 -5.58
C GLN A 264 13.57 3.36 -5.60
N LEU A 265 12.39 3.27 -4.96
CA LEU A 265 11.48 4.39 -4.79
C LEU A 265 11.78 5.14 -3.47
N GLY A 266 11.57 6.44 -3.46
CA GLY A 266 11.74 7.27 -2.27
C GLY A 266 12.03 8.73 -2.60
N VAL A 267 12.13 9.57 -1.57
CA VAL A 267 12.30 11.02 -1.73
C VAL A 267 13.53 11.39 -2.58
N LEU A 268 14.71 10.83 -2.25
CA LEU A 268 15.92 11.16 -3.00
C LEU A 268 15.92 10.58 -4.43
N PRO A 269 15.49 9.33 -4.68
CA PRO A 269 15.24 8.82 -6.03
C PRO A 269 14.25 9.67 -6.85
N TYR A 270 13.16 10.14 -6.24
CA TYR A 270 12.17 10.98 -6.94
C TYR A 270 12.74 12.35 -7.29
N PHE A 271 13.44 12.99 -6.35
CA PHE A 271 14.18 14.22 -6.63
C PHE A 271 15.11 14.05 -7.83
N GLU A 272 15.93 12.99 -7.83
CA GLU A 272 16.89 12.73 -8.90
C GLU A 272 16.19 12.43 -10.24
N THR A 273 15.06 11.72 -10.22
CA THR A 273 14.26 11.45 -11.42
C THR A 273 13.76 12.75 -12.05
N ILE A 274 13.19 13.64 -11.27
CA ILE A 274 12.68 14.94 -11.76
C ILE A 274 13.83 15.84 -12.21
N ARG A 275 14.93 15.88 -11.46
CA ARG A 275 16.13 16.64 -11.83
C ARG A 275 16.68 16.22 -13.19
N ARG A 276 16.82 14.90 -13.41
CA ARG A 276 17.28 14.36 -14.71
C ARG A 276 16.31 14.65 -15.84
N SER A 277 15.00 14.55 -15.59
CA SER A 277 13.98 14.89 -16.58
C SER A 277 14.06 16.39 -16.95
N ALA A 278 14.15 17.29 -15.98
CA ALA A 278 14.32 18.72 -16.22
C ALA A 278 15.62 19.01 -17.02
N GLN A 279 16.73 18.42 -16.61
CA GLN A 279 18.03 18.58 -17.27
C GLN A 279 18.00 18.10 -18.73
N LYS A 280 17.39 16.94 -18.98
CA LYS A 280 17.25 16.37 -20.34
C LYS A 280 16.47 17.31 -21.27
N GLN A 281 15.55 18.08 -20.74
CA GLN A 281 14.76 19.06 -21.48
C GLN A 281 15.41 20.47 -21.51
N GLY A 282 16.57 20.64 -20.89
CA GLY A 282 17.25 21.93 -20.79
C GLY A 282 16.51 22.94 -19.88
N LEU A 283 15.70 22.44 -18.95
CA LEU A 283 14.90 23.27 -18.03
C LEU A 283 15.68 23.57 -16.75
N SER A 284 15.58 24.80 -16.26
CA SER A 284 16.09 25.23 -14.96
C SER A 284 14.93 25.33 -13.97
N VAL A 285 14.62 24.23 -13.30
CA VAL A 285 13.50 24.14 -12.34
C VAL A 285 14.03 24.09 -10.92
N PRO A 286 13.60 24.99 -10.02
CA PRO A 286 13.97 24.95 -8.62
C PRO A 286 13.24 23.80 -7.90
N ILE A 287 13.97 22.70 -7.68
CA ILE A 287 13.48 21.50 -7.00
C ILE A 287 14.06 21.46 -5.59
N ALA A 288 13.24 21.19 -4.58
CA ALA A 288 13.69 21.02 -3.20
C ALA A 288 13.29 19.68 -2.63
N VAL A 289 14.03 19.25 -1.60
CA VAL A 289 13.68 18.08 -0.77
C VAL A 289 13.40 18.56 0.65
N LEU A 290 12.29 18.08 1.21
CA LEU A 290 11.94 18.31 2.61
C LEU A 290 11.52 17.02 3.29
N SER A 291 12.35 16.55 4.21
CA SER A 291 12.07 15.39 5.02
C SER A 291 12.57 15.59 6.45
N GLY A 292 12.17 14.73 7.37
CA GLY A 292 12.58 14.83 8.78
C GLY A 292 14.08 14.80 9.03
N SER A 293 14.88 14.34 8.06
CA SER A 293 16.33 14.17 8.25
C SER A 293 17.21 14.66 7.09
N VAL A 294 16.61 15.04 5.96
CA VAL A 294 17.34 15.56 4.78
C VAL A 294 16.54 16.72 4.22
N VAL A 295 17.19 17.85 4.10
CA VAL A 295 16.68 19.05 3.41
C VAL A 295 17.67 19.43 2.34
N ILE A 296 17.20 19.54 1.10
CA ILE A 296 17.99 19.98 -0.06
C ILE A 296 17.25 21.14 -0.70
N ILE A 297 17.98 22.21 -0.99
CA ILE A 297 17.41 23.39 -1.67
C ILE A 297 18.24 23.74 -2.90
N PRO A 298 17.64 24.39 -3.91
CA PRO A 298 18.40 25.08 -4.94
C PRO A 298 19.30 26.16 -4.31
N ALA A 299 20.52 26.32 -4.79
CA ALA A 299 21.43 27.33 -4.28
C ALA A 299 20.87 28.75 -4.44
N SER A 300 20.04 28.98 -5.45
CA SER A 300 19.38 30.28 -5.71
C SER A 300 18.50 30.76 -4.57
N VAL A 301 17.87 29.83 -3.79
CA VAL A 301 16.95 30.20 -2.69
C VAL A 301 17.65 30.29 -1.32
N LYS A 302 18.97 30.10 -1.26
CA LYS A 302 19.74 30.14 0.00
C LYS A 302 19.52 31.44 0.78
N ALA A 303 19.63 32.58 0.13
CA ALA A 303 19.49 33.88 0.78
C ALA A 303 18.06 34.10 1.30
N GLU A 304 17.05 33.69 0.53
CA GLU A 304 15.65 33.77 0.93
C GLU A 304 15.36 32.88 2.17
N LEU A 305 15.87 31.63 2.17
CA LEU A 305 15.72 30.74 3.32
C LEU A 305 16.37 31.36 4.59
N GLN A 306 17.57 31.94 4.46
CA GLN A 306 18.25 32.58 5.59
C GLN A 306 17.46 33.80 6.10
N ALA A 307 16.82 34.55 5.21
CA ALA A 307 15.99 35.68 5.58
C ALA A 307 14.72 35.31 6.33
N LEU A 308 14.12 34.14 6.00
CA LEU A 308 12.93 33.61 6.70
C LEU A 308 13.24 33.13 8.12
N ILE A 309 14.48 32.69 8.38
CA ILE A 309 14.89 32.12 9.69
C ILE A 309 16.20 32.74 10.20
N PRO A 310 16.25 34.04 10.39
CA PRO A 310 17.51 34.79 10.63
C PRO A 310 18.23 34.40 11.92
N ASN A 311 17.51 33.91 12.92
CA ASN A 311 18.06 33.55 14.23
C ASN A 311 18.49 32.10 14.35
N THR A 312 18.48 31.35 13.24
CA THR A 312 18.85 29.91 13.23
C THR A 312 20.21 29.75 12.57
N SER A 313 21.10 29.00 13.26
CA SER A 313 22.39 28.62 12.69
C SER A 313 22.19 27.57 11.62
N LEU A 314 22.29 27.95 10.36
CA LEU A 314 22.21 27.07 9.21
C LEU A 314 23.61 26.75 8.69
N SER A 315 23.84 25.49 8.36
CA SER A 315 25.01 25.07 7.58
C SER A 315 24.57 24.61 6.19
N PHE A 316 25.42 24.82 5.20
CA PHE A 316 25.17 24.47 3.81
C PHE A 316 26.34 23.64 3.30
N SER A 317 26.06 22.48 2.76
CA SER A 317 27.08 21.54 2.24
C SER A 317 26.67 20.98 0.90
N ALA A 318 27.65 20.53 0.13
CA ALA A 318 27.39 19.73 -1.06
C ALA A 318 26.78 18.39 -0.68
N ILE A 319 26.00 17.80 -1.59
CA ILE A 319 25.43 16.47 -1.42
C ILE A 319 25.60 15.63 -2.70
N GLY A 320 26.11 14.41 -2.55
CA GLY A 320 26.36 13.51 -3.67
C GLY A 320 27.35 14.15 -4.68
N LYS A 321 27.01 13.99 -5.95
CA LYS A 321 27.74 14.56 -7.09
C LYS A 321 27.00 15.75 -7.71
N LEU A 322 25.99 16.30 -7.03
CA LEU A 322 25.29 17.49 -7.50
C LEU A 322 26.28 18.64 -7.65
N ASP A 323 26.16 19.35 -8.77
CA ASP A 323 26.99 20.52 -9.02
C ASP A 323 26.93 21.47 -7.81
N GLN A 324 28.09 21.80 -7.25
CA GLN A 324 28.22 22.60 -6.01
C GLN A 324 27.57 23.99 -6.11
N GLY A 325 27.28 24.46 -7.32
CA GLY A 325 26.56 25.70 -7.57
C GLY A 325 25.04 25.57 -7.68
N ALA A 326 24.51 24.35 -7.86
CA ALA A 326 23.07 24.17 -8.17
C ALA A 326 22.23 23.80 -6.95
N TYR A 327 22.70 22.93 -6.07
CA TYR A 327 21.96 22.43 -4.91
C TYR A 327 22.81 22.37 -3.65
N LEU A 328 22.16 22.59 -2.50
CA LEU A 328 22.79 22.58 -1.19
C LEU A 328 21.97 21.73 -0.22
N GLN A 329 22.64 20.89 0.54
CA GLN A 329 22.05 20.27 1.72
C GLN A 329 22.08 21.28 2.86
N VAL A 330 20.94 21.42 3.55
CA VAL A 330 20.78 22.33 4.69
C VAL A 330 20.91 21.54 5.99
N GLY A 331 21.88 21.91 6.82
CA GLY A 331 21.97 21.43 8.19
C GLY A 331 21.44 22.49 9.16
N PHE A 332 20.69 22.05 10.17
CA PHE A 332 20.08 22.90 11.19
C PHE A 332 19.98 22.16 12.52
N PRO A 333 19.88 22.86 13.67
CA PRO A 333 19.75 22.22 14.97
C PRO A 333 18.49 21.35 15.07
N SER A 334 18.59 20.17 15.69
CA SER A 334 17.45 19.24 15.86
C SER A 334 16.29 19.83 16.69
N SER A 335 16.58 20.82 17.53
CA SER A 335 15.58 21.57 18.30
C SER A 335 14.77 22.56 17.47
N PHE A 336 15.21 22.89 16.25
CA PHE A 336 14.53 23.86 15.40
C PHE A 336 13.38 23.22 14.62
N LYS A 337 12.17 23.71 14.83
CA LYS A 337 10.94 23.21 14.20
C LYS A 337 10.42 24.09 13.05
N GLY A 338 11.05 25.22 12.76
CA GLY A 338 10.59 26.17 11.75
C GLY A 338 10.96 25.86 10.31
N MET A 339 11.73 24.79 10.05
CA MET A 339 12.21 24.45 8.69
C MET A 339 11.07 24.12 7.73
N VAL A 340 10.07 23.39 8.20
CA VAL A 340 8.90 23.04 7.38
C VAL A 340 8.19 24.32 6.92
N ALA A 341 7.87 25.22 7.85
CA ALA A 341 7.21 26.48 7.52
C ALA A 341 8.03 27.34 6.56
N ALA A 342 9.35 27.46 6.77
CA ALA A 342 10.21 28.25 5.89
C ALA A 342 10.29 27.69 4.46
N VAL A 343 10.42 26.38 4.30
CA VAL A 343 10.46 25.75 2.97
C VAL A 343 9.08 25.80 2.31
N THR A 344 7.99 25.63 3.08
CA THR A 344 6.62 25.80 2.58
C THR A 344 6.40 27.22 2.05
N GLU A 345 6.84 28.23 2.75
CA GLU A 345 6.76 29.65 2.31
C GLU A 345 7.51 29.88 0.99
N LEU A 346 8.72 29.31 0.82
CA LEU A 346 9.46 29.37 -0.45
C LEU A 346 8.72 28.66 -1.59
N PHE A 347 8.05 27.56 -1.29
CA PHE A 347 7.24 26.82 -2.25
C PHE A 347 6.00 27.62 -2.67
N GLN A 348 5.29 28.22 -1.73
CA GLN A 348 4.14 29.10 -1.99
C GLN A 348 4.50 30.31 -2.86
N ARG A 349 5.61 30.98 -2.54
CA ARG A 349 6.11 32.14 -3.31
C ARG A 349 6.61 31.79 -4.71
N GLY A 350 6.85 30.49 -4.98
CA GLY A 350 7.38 30.00 -6.26
C GLY A 350 8.88 30.05 -6.40
N SER A 351 9.58 30.41 -5.35
CA SER A 351 11.05 30.26 -5.30
C SER A 351 11.46 28.79 -5.40
N ILE A 352 10.58 27.87 -4.96
CA ILE A 352 10.62 26.42 -5.18
C ILE A 352 9.39 26.06 -6.00
N GLN A 353 9.57 25.38 -7.14
CA GLN A 353 8.48 24.94 -7.99
C GLN A 353 8.08 23.47 -7.75
N VAL A 354 9.06 22.62 -7.43
CA VAL A 354 8.83 21.21 -7.11
C VAL A 354 9.37 20.93 -5.72
N LEU A 355 8.51 20.39 -4.86
CA LEU A 355 8.87 19.98 -3.50
C LEU A 355 8.69 18.47 -3.37
N VAL A 356 9.77 17.75 -3.05
CA VAL A 356 9.74 16.30 -2.83
C VAL A 356 9.90 16.05 -1.34
N GLY A 357 8.95 15.31 -0.74
CA GLY A 357 8.96 15.07 0.69
C GLY A 357 8.38 13.75 1.13
N THR A 358 8.38 13.50 2.44
CA THR A 358 7.76 12.32 3.01
C THR A 358 6.29 12.56 3.32
N LYS A 359 5.44 11.57 3.04
CA LYS A 359 4.02 11.58 3.42
C LYS A 359 3.82 11.88 4.92
N SER A 360 4.69 11.38 5.78
CA SER A 360 4.61 11.62 7.23
C SER A 360 4.90 13.05 7.66
N LEU A 361 5.57 13.86 6.84
CA LEU A 361 5.91 15.25 7.15
C LEU A 361 5.00 16.25 6.42
N LEU A 362 4.65 15.95 5.17
CA LEU A 362 3.92 16.84 4.26
C LEU A 362 2.57 16.21 3.81
N GLY A 363 2.10 15.20 4.52
CA GLY A 363 0.81 14.57 4.27
C GLY A 363 -0.33 15.28 5.01
N GLU A 364 -1.15 14.50 5.69
CA GLU A 364 -2.31 15.01 6.44
C GLU A 364 -1.91 16.13 7.42
N GLY A 365 -2.65 17.23 7.39
CA GLY A 365 -2.42 18.39 8.25
C GLY A 365 -1.31 19.35 7.80
N TRP A 366 -0.67 19.10 6.64
CA TRP A 366 0.20 20.08 6.04
C TRP A 366 -0.64 21.04 5.18
N ASP A 367 -0.56 22.31 5.53
CA ASP A 367 -1.28 23.38 4.83
C ASP A 367 -0.28 24.17 3.97
N ALA A 368 -0.55 24.18 2.68
CA ALA A 368 0.13 25.01 1.68
C ALA A 368 -0.95 25.70 0.85
N PRO A 369 -1.47 26.84 1.32
CA PRO A 369 -2.49 27.60 0.63
C PRO A 369 -2.04 28.11 -0.74
#